data_a2a84ef8eb9b32f7897c1da2e7dfd847
#
_entry.id   a2a84ef8eb9b32f7897c1da2e7dfd847
#
_cell.length_a   1.000
_cell.length_b   1.000
_cell.length_c   1.000
_cell.angle_alpha   90.00
_cell.angle_beta   90.00
_cell.angle_gamma   90.00
#
_symmetry.space_group_name_H-M   'P 1'
#
loop_
_entity.id
_entity.type
_entity.pdbx_description
1 polymer ?
#
loop_
_entity_poly.entity_id
_entity_poly.type
_entity_poly.pdbx_seq_one_letter_code
_entity_poly.pdbx_strand_id
1 'polypeptide(L)'
;MLVYCLVLLLVIKVESAVQNVSCPVVPPRELDWKELDGFWYIQAVATELQIRGDCATVMFSHKSITTDVSISCVTNNTVSYYNGSVAIAVDSSGLGDLLLVTYTDKRVETYSLLDVNYEHYAVIFACYNNSDGNSSTYEIWKLTRSPHLKATDRIKLDQAVANYSLQATEFFRFNNTEDSCRINGGTHINPASLIMASAAALSLFRRFF
;
A
#
# COMPACT_ATOMS: atom_id res chain seq x y z
N MET A 1 -22.17 21.53 -44.87
CA MET A 1 -20.97 21.79 -44.04
C MET A 1 -21.05 20.87 -42.82
N LEU A 2 -20.40 19.70 -42.91
CA LEU A 2 -20.33 18.74 -41.80
C LEU A 2 -19.10 19.10 -40.95
N VAL A 3 -19.32 19.48 -39.71
CA VAL A 3 -18.26 19.70 -38.73
C VAL A 3 -17.97 18.34 -38.10
N TYR A 4 -16.84 17.72 -38.47
CA TYR A 4 -16.31 16.56 -37.82
C TYR A 4 -15.71 16.97 -36.48
N CYS A 5 -16.39 16.67 -35.39
CA CYS A 5 -15.86 16.79 -34.04
C CYS A 5 -14.93 15.58 -33.80
N LEU A 6 -13.62 15.79 -33.96
CA LEU A 6 -12.61 14.80 -33.64
C LEU A 6 -12.48 14.75 -32.10
N VAL A 7 -13.18 13.81 -31.48
CA VAL A 7 -12.98 13.48 -30.06
C VAL A 7 -11.66 12.75 -29.93
N LEU A 8 -10.61 13.48 -29.57
CA LEU A 8 -9.35 12.87 -29.12
C LEU A 8 -9.62 12.16 -27.79
N LEU A 9 -9.86 10.88 -27.84
CA LEU A 9 -9.78 10.00 -26.68
C LEU A 9 -8.32 9.96 -26.22
N LEU A 10 -7.97 10.82 -25.28
CA LEU A 10 -6.76 10.67 -24.47
C LEU A 10 -6.92 9.38 -23.68
N VAL A 11 -6.41 8.29 -24.23
CA VAL A 11 -6.19 7.05 -23.48
C VAL A 11 -5.04 7.36 -22.53
N ILE A 12 -5.38 7.73 -21.30
CA ILE A 12 -4.41 7.79 -20.21
C ILE A 12 -3.99 6.33 -19.99
N LYS A 13 -2.84 5.94 -20.55
CA LYS A 13 -2.20 4.70 -20.17
C LYS A 13 -1.85 4.82 -18.70
N VAL A 14 -2.55 4.09 -17.86
CA VAL A 14 -2.07 3.78 -16.51
C VAL A 14 -0.90 2.82 -16.75
N GLU A 15 0.30 3.37 -16.80
CA GLU A 15 1.49 2.56 -16.86
C GLU A 15 1.66 1.92 -15.49
N SER A 16 1.34 0.63 -15.40
CA SER A 16 1.89 -0.21 -14.33
C SER A 16 3.41 -0.10 -14.41
N ALA A 17 4.06 -0.16 -13.25
CA ALA A 17 5.51 -0.08 -13.17
C ALA A 17 6.16 -1.35 -13.76
N VAL A 18 6.13 -1.44 -15.10
CA VAL A 18 6.76 -2.52 -15.86
C VAL A 18 8.21 -2.13 -16.17
N GLN A 19 9.16 -2.93 -15.72
CA GLN A 19 10.55 -2.77 -16.07
C GLN A 19 10.99 -3.87 -17.05
N ASN A 20 11.86 -3.53 -17.99
CA ASN A 20 12.51 -4.48 -18.91
C ASN A 20 13.68 -5.22 -18.21
N VAL A 21 13.50 -5.61 -16.99
CA VAL A 21 14.50 -6.28 -16.14
C VAL A 21 13.78 -7.30 -15.26
N SER A 22 14.44 -8.38 -14.90
CA SER A 22 13.91 -9.34 -13.93
C SER A 22 13.81 -8.73 -12.52
N CYS A 23 12.97 -9.31 -11.69
CA CYS A 23 12.82 -8.90 -10.29
C CYS A 23 14.16 -8.88 -9.56
N PRO A 24 14.45 -7.81 -8.81
CA PRO A 24 15.64 -7.77 -7.97
C PRO A 24 15.57 -8.83 -6.87
N VAL A 25 16.72 -9.38 -6.51
CA VAL A 25 16.83 -10.27 -5.36
C VAL A 25 16.82 -9.44 -4.09
N VAL A 26 15.78 -9.58 -3.30
CA VAL A 26 15.64 -8.93 -1.98
C VAL A 26 16.08 -9.92 -0.91
N PRO A 27 17.11 -9.61 -0.10
CA PRO A 27 17.49 -10.46 1.02
C PRO A 27 16.33 -10.62 1.99
N PRO A 28 16.06 -11.85 2.46
CA PRO A 28 15.02 -12.08 3.43
C PRO A 28 15.31 -11.34 4.74
N ARG A 29 14.26 -10.90 5.43
CA ARG A 29 14.33 -10.22 6.72
C ARG A 29 13.31 -10.85 7.66
N GLU A 30 13.65 -10.98 8.93
CA GLU A 30 12.67 -11.30 9.97
C GLU A 30 11.71 -10.14 10.14
N LEU A 31 10.42 -10.46 10.23
CA LEU A 31 9.35 -9.49 10.41
C LEU A 31 8.86 -9.50 11.85
N ASP A 32 8.95 -8.36 12.52
CA ASP A 32 8.30 -8.17 13.81
C ASP A 32 6.87 -7.65 13.63
N TRP A 33 5.89 -8.57 13.75
CA TRP A 33 4.47 -8.24 13.62
C TRP A 33 3.97 -7.25 14.66
N LYS A 34 4.50 -7.30 15.86
CA LYS A 34 4.07 -6.40 16.94
C LYS A 34 4.50 -4.98 16.65
N GLU A 35 5.66 -4.83 16.04
CA GLU A 35 6.20 -3.53 15.67
C GLU A 35 5.59 -3.03 14.35
N LEU A 36 5.22 -3.93 13.42
CA LEU A 36 4.52 -3.54 12.18
C LEU A 36 3.07 -3.15 12.44
N ASP A 37 2.44 -3.71 13.46
CA ASP A 37 1.04 -3.50 13.82
C ASP A 37 0.67 -2.01 13.96
N GLY A 38 -0.59 -1.69 13.71
CA GLY A 38 -1.14 -0.36 13.83
C GLY A 38 -1.16 0.43 12.52
N PHE A 39 -1.12 1.74 12.67
CA PHE A 39 -1.45 2.70 11.62
C PHE A 39 -0.22 3.27 10.94
N TRP A 40 -0.28 3.37 9.60
CA TRP A 40 0.74 3.95 8.74
C TRP A 40 0.12 4.87 7.69
N TYR A 41 0.82 5.96 7.37
CA TYR A 41 0.50 6.82 6.24
C TYR A 41 1.22 6.35 4.98
N ILE A 42 0.52 6.21 3.86
CA ILE A 42 1.10 5.90 2.56
C ILE A 42 1.61 7.22 1.97
N GLN A 43 2.92 7.42 1.93
CA GLN A 43 3.53 8.64 1.38
C GLN A 43 3.60 8.61 -0.15
N ALA A 44 3.87 7.43 -0.69
CA ALA A 44 3.94 7.21 -2.12
C ALA A 44 3.72 5.73 -2.45
N VAL A 45 3.15 5.46 -3.61
CA VAL A 45 2.88 4.10 -4.08
C VAL A 45 3.12 3.97 -5.57
N ALA A 46 3.69 2.85 -5.98
CA ALA A 46 3.67 2.34 -7.33
C ALA A 46 2.94 1.00 -7.29
N THR A 47 1.76 0.89 -7.87
CA THR A 47 0.90 -0.31 -7.80
C THR A 47 -0.11 -0.31 -8.94
N GLU A 48 -0.54 -1.50 -9.34
CA GLU A 48 -1.67 -1.68 -10.26
C GLU A 48 -3.04 -1.44 -9.60
N LEU A 49 -3.09 -1.43 -8.27
CA LEU A 49 -4.30 -1.05 -7.55
C LEU A 49 -4.71 0.38 -7.87
N GLN A 50 -6.01 0.62 -8.03
CA GLN A 50 -6.56 1.95 -8.30
C GLN A 50 -6.55 2.83 -7.03
N ILE A 51 -5.39 2.91 -6.39
CA ILE A 51 -5.17 3.67 -5.16
C ILE A 51 -4.79 5.10 -5.56
N ARG A 52 -5.76 5.99 -5.46
CA ARG A 52 -5.63 7.42 -5.79
C ARG A 52 -6.40 8.22 -4.75
N GLY A 53 -6.02 9.45 -4.58
CA GLY A 53 -6.71 10.37 -3.66
C GLY A 53 -5.79 11.41 -3.06
N ASP A 54 -6.32 12.16 -2.12
CA ASP A 54 -5.62 13.25 -1.44
C ASP A 54 -4.85 12.74 -0.21
N CYS A 55 -5.37 11.69 0.43
CA CYS A 55 -4.79 11.05 1.61
C CYS A 55 -4.93 9.53 1.48
N ALA A 56 -3.90 8.80 1.90
CA ALA A 56 -3.98 7.35 1.98
C ALA A 56 -3.26 6.79 3.21
N THR A 57 -3.86 5.74 3.77
CA THR A 57 -3.34 5.09 4.96
C THR A 57 -3.48 3.58 4.87
N VAL A 58 -2.68 2.87 5.63
CA VAL A 58 -2.82 1.43 5.84
C VAL A 58 -2.80 1.11 7.33
N MET A 59 -3.69 0.25 7.74
CA MET A 59 -3.80 -0.29 9.10
C MET A 59 -3.48 -1.77 9.05
N PHE A 60 -2.50 -2.20 9.80
CA PHE A 60 -2.27 -3.61 10.12
C PHE A 60 -2.89 -3.88 11.50
N SER A 61 -3.66 -4.93 11.63
CA SER A 61 -4.32 -5.31 12.88
C SER A 61 -4.02 -6.78 13.19
N HIS A 62 -3.03 -7.00 14.03
CA HIS A 62 -2.59 -8.33 14.41
C HIS A 62 -3.53 -8.95 15.44
N LYS A 63 -4.03 -10.15 15.16
CA LYS A 63 -4.95 -10.92 16.01
C LYS A 63 -4.39 -12.32 16.19
N SER A 64 -3.62 -12.54 17.24
CA SER A 64 -3.07 -13.85 17.63
C SER A 64 -2.44 -14.68 16.51
N ILE A 65 -3.20 -15.10 15.50
CA ILE A 65 -2.79 -15.97 14.39
C ILE A 65 -3.04 -15.37 13.02
N THR A 66 -3.75 -14.26 12.93
CA THR A 66 -4.07 -13.57 11.68
C THR A 66 -3.78 -12.09 11.82
N THR A 67 -3.44 -11.46 10.71
CA THR A 67 -3.33 -10.01 10.63
C THR A 67 -4.29 -9.52 9.55
N ASP A 68 -5.18 -8.61 9.91
CA ASP A 68 -6.01 -7.92 8.93
C ASP A 68 -5.25 -6.71 8.39
N VAL A 69 -5.42 -6.42 7.12
CA VAL A 69 -4.92 -5.19 6.48
C VAL A 69 -6.09 -4.41 5.92
N SER A 70 -6.11 -3.12 6.18
CA SER A 70 -7.09 -2.20 5.62
C SER A 70 -6.36 -0.98 5.06
N ILE A 71 -6.47 -0.77 3.77
CA ILE A 71 -5.99 0.42 3.07
C ILE A 71 -7.17 1.36 2.90
N SER A 72 -7.04 2.61 3.30
CA SER A 72 -8.06 3.63 3.08
C SER A 72 -7.50 4.78 2.26
N CYS A 73 -8.30 5.28 1.33
CA CYS A 73 -7.97 6.42 0.48
C CYS A 73 -9.09 7.44 0.54
N VAL A 74 -8.74 8.71 0.72
CA VAL A 74 -9.69 9.83 0.70
C VAL A 74 -9.58 10.55 -0.63
N THR A 75 -10.71 10.74 -1.29
CA THR A 75 -10.83 11.52 -2.51
C THR A 75 -12.08 12.38 -2.41
N ASN A 76 -11.94 13.68 -2.53
CA ASN A 76 -13.08 14.62 -2.43
C ASN A 76 -13.94 14.39 -1.18
N ASN A 77 -13.31 14.24 -0.02
CA ASN A 77 -13.94 13.96 1.28
C ASN A 77 -14.75 12.64 1.33
N THR A 78 -14.52 11.74 0.39
CA THR A 78 -15.12 10.40 0.38
C THR A 78 -14.01 9.38 0.61
N VAL A 79 -14.25 8.38 1.46
CA VAL A 79 -13.28 7.33 1.74
C VAL A 79 -13.64 6.05 1.00
N SER A 80 -12.65 5.42 0.38
CA SER A 80 -12.70 4.07 -0.15
C SER A 80 -11.77 3.16 0.64
N TYR A 81 -12.13 1.87 0.73
CA TYR A 81 -11.38 0.87 1.48
C TYR A 81 -11.00 -0.31 0.59
N TYR A 82 -9.76 -0.79 0.78
CA TYR A 82 -9.27 -2.07 0.26
C TYR A 82 -8.85 -2.92 1.46
N ASN A 83 -9.57 -4.01 1.67
CA ASN A 83 -9.35 -4.87 2.83
C ASN A 83 -8.77 -6.22 2.41
N GLY A 84 -8.04 -6.83 3.31
CA GLY A 84 -7.46 -8.14 3.13
C GLY A 84 -7.01 -8.74 4.45
N SER A 85 -6.47 -9.93 4.36
CA SER A 85 -5.78 -10.62 5.45
C SER A 85 -4.32 -10.84 5.06
N VAL A 86 -3.45 -10.83 6.05
CA VAL A 86 -2.01 -11.05 5.88
C VAL A 86 -1.61 -12.28 6.67
N ALA A 87 -0.87 -13.16 6.01
CA ALA A 87 -0.17 -14.27 6.66
C ALA A 87 1.34 -14.12 6.46
N ILE A 88 2.12 -14.65 7.39
CA ILE A 88 3.56 -14.82 7.16
C ILE A 88 3.77 -16.09 6.34
N ALA A 89 4.53 -15.97 5.27
CA ALA A 89 5.13 -17.10 4.57
C ALA A 89 6.64 -17.02 4.77
N VAL A 90 7.25 -18.14 5.10
CA VAL A 90 8.72 -18.23 5.13
C VAL A 90 9.20 -18.29 3.70
N ASP A 91 10.22 -17.52 3.35
CA ASP A 91 10.78 -17.55 2.01
C ASP A 91 11.41 -18.93 1.71
N SER A 92 11.69 -19.22 0.44
CA SER A 92 12.22 -20.51 0.01
C SER A 92 13.61 -20.84 0.59
N SER A 93 14.34 -19.84 1.09
CA SER A 93 15.63 -20.01 1.76
C SER A 93 15.47 -20.37 3.25
N GLY A 94 14.30 -20.12 3.85
CA GLY A 94 14.04 -20.27 5.27
C GLY A 94 14.71 -19.23 6.15
N LEU A 95 15.23 -18.14 5.55
CA LEU A 95 16.01 -17.12 6.25
C LEU A 95 15.25 -15.83 6.54
N GLY A 96 13.98 -15.73 6.12
CA GLY A 96 13.18 -14.54 6.40
C GLY A 96 11.72 -14.72 6.05
N ASP A 97 10.97 -13.67 6.31
CA ASP A 97 9.52 -13.64 6.22
C ASP A 97 9.05 -12.88 4.98
N LEU A 98 7.97 -13.37 4.41
CA LEU A 98 7.21 -12.73 3.34
C LEU A 98 5.81 -12.42 3.84
N LEU A 99 5.27 -11.29 3.45
CA LEU A 99 3.89 -10.91 3.71
C LEU A 99 3.00 -11.46 2.59
N LEU A 100 2.25 -12.50 2.87
CA LEU A 100 1.25 -13.03 1.95
C LEU A 100 -0.07 -12.32 2.18
N VAL A 101 -0.41 -11.35 1.32
CA VAL A 101 -1.63 -10.55 1.43
C VAL A 101 -2.71 -11.15 0.52
N THR A 102 -3.84 -11.54 1.12
CA THR A 102 -5.04 -11.99 0.41
C THR A 102 -6.10 -10.90 0.49
N TYR A 103 -6.38 -10.24 -0.62
CA TYR A 103 -7.40 -9.20 -0.73
C TYR A 103 -8.81 -9.78 -0.80
N THR A 104 -9.81 -8.96 -0.51
CA THR A 104 -11.23 -9.37 -0.56
C THR A 104 -11.71 -9.75 -1.97
N ASP A 105 -11.07 -9.24 -3.01
CA ASP A 105 -11.29 -9.63 -4.41
C ASP A 105 -10.59 -10.94 -4.82
N LYS A 106 -10.00 -11.65 -3.85
CA LYS A 106 -9.27 -12.92 -3.97
C LYS A 106 -7.90 -12.82 -4.67
N ARG A 107 -7.40 -11.63 -4.96
CA ARG A 107 -6.00 -11.49 -5.36
C ARG A 107 -5.09 -11.83 -4.19
N VAL A 108 -3.99 -12.48 -4.50
CA VAL A 108 -2.96 -12.85 -3.53
C VAL A 108 -1.64 -12.27 -4.00
N GLU A 109 -1.05 -11.44 -3.14
CA GLU A 109 0.24 -10.79 -3.41
C GLU A 109 1.24 -11.14 -2.33
N THR A 110 2.48 -11.32 -2.73
CA THR A 110 3.58 -11.64 -1.82
C THR A 110 4.54 -10.46 -1.75
N TYR A 111 4.67 -9.89 -0.56
CA TYR A 111 5.52 -8.73 -0.33
C TYR A 111 6.72 -9.05 0.55
N SER A 112 7.83 -8.38 0.24
CA SER A 112 9.05 -8.33 1.05
C SER A 112 9.21 -6.94 1.66
N LEU A 113 10.02 -6.81 2.70
CA LEU A 113 10.47 -5.52 3.22
C LEU A 113 11.80 -5.14 2.56
N LEU A 114 11.84 -4.04 1.81
CA LEU A 114 13.10 -3.48 1.32
C LEU A 114 13.88 -2.84 2.45
N ASP A 115 13.20 -2.09 3.30
CA ASP A 115 13.76 -1.50 4.52
C ASP A 115 12.66 -1.15 5.52
N VAL A 116 12.99 -1.14 6.81
CA VAL A 116 12.05 -0.81 7.87
C VAL A 116 12.75 -0.21 9.09
N ASN A 117 12.17 0.84 9.61
CA ASN A 117 12.29 1.32 10.98
C ASN A 117 10.87 1.43 11.52
N TYR A 118 10.47 0.52 12.38
CA TYR A 118 9.08 0.37 12.81
C TYR A 118 8.50 1.61 13.50
N GLU A 119 9.35 2.47 14.08
CA GLU A 119 8.94 3.73 14.69
C GLU A 119 8.75 4.86 13.68
N HIS A 120 9.32 4.75 12.48
CA HIS A 120 9.40 5.86 11.54
C HIS A 120 8.85 5.52 10.15
N TYR A 121 9.39 4.50 9.48
CA TYR A 121 9.07 4.20 8.08
C TYR A 121 9.17 2.72 7.75
N ALA A 122 8.50 2.33 6.66
CA ALA A 122 8.66 1.03 6.03
C ALA A 122 8.57 1.16 4.50
N VAL A 123 9.31 0.31 3.77
CA VAL A 123 9.17 0.14 2.33
C VAL A 123 8.82 -1.30 2.05
N ILE A 124 7.60 -1.52 1.56
CA ILE A 124 7.06 -2.84 1.22
C ILE A 124 7.12 -2.99 -0.30
N PHE A 125 7.48 -4.17 -0.76
CA PHE A 125 7.78 -4.45 -2.16
C PHE A 125 7.26 -5.81 -2.59
N ALA A 126 6.58 -5.87 -3.72
CA ALA A 126 6.26 -7.09 -4.44
C ALA A 126 6.80 -7.01 -5.85
N CYS A 127 7.23 -8.14 -6.41
CA CYS A 127 7.67 -8.21 -7.80
C CYS A 127 7.45 -9.61 -8.36
N TYR A 128 7.02 -9.67 -9.60
CA TYR A 128 6.88 -10.91 -10.36
C TYR A 128 7.36 -10.73 -11.80
N ASN A 129 8.10 -11.72 -12.28
CA ASN A 129 8.54 -11.77 -13.67
C ASN A 129 7.34 -12.07 -14.55
N ASN A 130 7.18 -11.30 -15.62
CA ASN A 130 6.11 -11.50 -16.58
C ASN A 130 6.38 -12.74 -17.48
N SER A 131 5.32 -13.25 -18.07
CA SER A 131 5.41 -14.44 -18.95
C SER A 131 6.23 -14.24 -20.22
N ASP A 132 6.54 -13.00 -20.58
CA ASP A 132 7.43 -12.65 -21.69
C ASP A 132 8.90 -12.96 -21.42
N GLY A 133 9.26 -13.24 -20.14
CA GLY A 133 10.62 -13.54 -19.69
C GLY A 133 11.59 -12.35 -19.73
N ASN A 134 11.14 -11.18 -20.19
CA ASN A 134 11.98 -9.99 -20.39
C ASN A 134 11.54 -8.78 -19.57
N SER A 135 10.39 -8.86 -18.94
CA SER A 135 9.87 -7.77 -18.10
C SER A 135 9.39 -8.27 -16.73
N SER A 136 9.28 -7.36 -15.78
CA SER A 136 8.71 -7.63 -14.48
C SER A 136 7.69 -6.55 -14.11
N THR A 137 6.68 -6.93 -13.35
CA THR A 137 5.72 -6.04 -12.72
C THR A 137 6.05 -5.96 -11.26
N TYR A 138 5.99 -4.77 -10.68
CA TYR A 138 6.29 -4.59 -9.27
C TYR A 138 5.35 -3.58 -8.61
N GLU A 139 5.22 -3.73 -7.32
CA GLU A 139 4.54 -2.80 -6.44
C GLU A 139 5.48 -2.33 -5.33
N ILE A 140 5.47 -1.03 -5.03
CA ILE A 140 6.26 -0.44 -3.97
C ILE A 140 5.37 0.49 -3.15
N TRP A 141 5.41 0.31 -1.83
CA TRP A 141 4.67 1.12 -0.87
C TRP A 141 5.65 1.80 0.08
N LYS A 142 5.68 3.12 0.07
CA LYS A 142 6.47 3.93 1.01
C LYS A 142 5.58 4.40 2.14
N LEU A 143 5.80 3.88 3.33
CA LEU A 143 4.98 4.09 4.51
C LEU A 143 5.72 4.90 5.57
N THR A 144 4.99 5.71 6.34
CA THR A 144 5.52 6.40 7.54
C THR A 144 4.52 6.37 8.69
N ARG A 145 5.02 6.45 9.93
CA ARG A 145 4.16 6.61 11.12
C ARG A 145 3.59 8.02 11.23
N SER A 146 4.24 9.02 10.66
CA SER A 146 3.80 10.41 10.66
C SER A 146 3.15 10.79 9.33
N PRO A 147 2.07 11.59 9.32
CA PRO A 147 1.50 12.15 8.09
C PRO A 147 2.49 13.09 7.39
N HIS A 148 3.29 13.82 8.16
CA HIS A 148 4.29 14.73 7.62
C HIS A 148 5.61 14.01 7.38
N LEU A 149 5.97 13.91 6.11
CA LEU A 149 7.22 13.27 5.69
C LEU A 149 8.43 14.11 6.08
N LYS A 150 9.15 13.67 7.12
CA LYS A 150 10.40 14.28 7.54
C LYS A 150 11.46 14.10 6.43
N ALA A 151 12.37 15.07 6.30
CA ALA A 151 13.45 15.02 5.30
C ALA A 151 14.34 13.78 5.48
N THR A 152 14.63 13.38 6.72
CA THR A 152 15.38 12.18 7.06
C THR A 152 14.71 10.92 6.58
N ASP A 153 13.40 10.79 6.81
CA ASP A 153 12.61 9.61 6.43
C ASP A 153 12.49 9.54 4.90
N ARG A 154 12.31 10.69 4.23
CA ARG A 154 12.33 10.75 2.76
C ARG A 154 13.60 10.17 2.18
N ILE A 155 14.77 10.59 2.71
CA ILE A 155 16.08 10.09 2.26
C ILE A 155 16.14 8.56 2.44
N LYS A 156 15.67 8.03 3.57
CA LYS A 156 15.68 6.59 3.85
C LYS A 156 14.76 5.81 2.92
N LEU A 157 13.53 6.31 2.71
CA LEU A 157 12.57 5.72 1.78
C LEU A 157 13.12 5.69 0.33
N ASP A 158 13.79 6.76 -0.11
CA ASP A 158 14.36 6.83 -1.45
C ASP A 158 15.62 5.95 -1.57
N GLN A 159 16.47 5.89 -0.55
CA GLN A 159 17.63 4.99 -0.48
C GLN A 159 17.21 3.52 -0.51
N ALA A 160 16.16 3.13 0.24
CA ALA A 160 15.66 1.76 0.24
C ALA A 160 15.29 1.29 -1.17
N VAL A 161 14.65 2.13 -1.96
CA VAL A 161 14.30 1.86 -3.35
C VAL A 161 15.54 1.84 -4.27
N ALA A 162 16.45 2.81 -4.09
CA ALA A 162 17.65 2.94 -4.91
C ALA A 162 18.62 1.77 -4.74
N ASN A 163 18.70 1.19 -3.54
CA ASN A 163 19.56 0.03 -3.24
C ASN A 163 19.22 -1.21 -4.09
N TYR A 164 18.01 -1.25 -4.65
CA TYR A 164 17.55 -2.33 -5.54
C TYR A 164 17.41 -1.89 -7.00
N SER A 165 18.03 -0.76 -7.38
CA SER A 165 17.98 -0.20 -8.74
C SER A 165 16.58 0.18 -9.22
N LEU A 166 15.67 0.49 -8.28
CA LEU A 166 14.28 0.86 -8.53
C LEU A 166 14.03 2.37 -8.49
N GLN A 167 15.09 3.19 -8.52
CA GLN A 167 15.01 4.66 -8.40
C GLN A 167 14.28 5.35 -9.58
N ALA A 168 14.18 4.67 -10.72
CA ALA A 168 13.46 5.17 -11.90
C ALA A 168 11.93 4.97 -11.80
N THR A 169 11.45 4.34 -10.71
CA THR A 169 10.02 4.09 -10.50
C THR A 169 9.24 5.39 -10.38
N GLU A 170 8.16 5.50 -11.14
CA GLU A 170 7.19 6.57 -10.99
C GLU A 170 6.24 6.25 -9.84
N PHE A 171 6.09 7.20 -8.92
CA PHE A 171 5.25 7.06 -7.73
C PHE A 171 4.08 8.03 -7.77
N PHE A 172 2.89 7.53 -7.51
CA PHE A 172 1.80 8.37 -7.06
C PHE A 172 2.07 8.79 -5.60
N ARG A 173 1.96 10.10 -5.30
CA ARG A 173 2.24 10.67 -3.97
C ARG A 173 0.97 11.19 -3.34
N PHE A 174 0.84 11.00 -2.03
CA PHE A 174 -0.28 11.49 -1.23
C PHE A 174 0.14 12.70 -0.40
N ASN A 175 -0.80 13.60 -0.17
CA ASN A 175 -0.58 14.81 0.62
C ASN A 175 -1.01 14.61 2.07
N ASN A 176 -1.14 13.62 2.67
CA ASN A 176 -1.49 13.22 4.04
C ASN A 176 -1.59 14.36 5.10
N THR A 177 -2.07 15.56 4.71
CA THR A 177 -2.34 16.65 5.65
C THR A 177 -3.66 16.41 6.38
N GLU A 178 -3.87 17.12 7.47
CA GLU A 178 -5.12 17.04 8.22
C GLU A 178 -6.35 17.30 7.34
N ASP A 179 -6.27 18.32 6.48
CA ASP A 179 -7.37 18.67 5.56
C ASP A 179 -7.58 17.62 4.48
N SER A 180 -6.50 17.07 3.90
CA SER A 180 -6.60 16.05 2.86
C SER A 180 -7.08 14.68 3.37
N CYS A 181 -6.92 14.41 4.67
CA CYS A 181 -7.43 13.21 5.34
C CYS A 181 -8.82 13.40 5.96
N ARG A 182 -9.48 14.54 5.73
CA ARG A 182 -10.83 14.81 6.22
C ARG A 182 -11.87 14.12 5.35
N ILE A 183 -12.89 13.54 5.99
CA ILE A 183 -14.05 12.93 5.33
C ILE A 183 -15.32 13.70 5.63
N ASN A 184 -16.34 13.54 4.81
CA ASN A 184 -17.65 14.16 5.03
C ASN A 184 -18.19 13.81 6.43
N GLY A 185 -18.67 14.84 7.16
CA GLY A 185 -19.15 14.69 8.53
C GLY A 185 -18.16 15.17 9.61
N GLY A 186 -17.03 15.76 9.23
CA GLY A 186 -16.04 16.29 10.20
C GLY A 186 -15.19 15.25 10.91
N THR A 187 -15.29 13.98 10.48
CA THR A 187 -14.48 12.89 11.02
C THR A 187 -13.16 12.81 10.27
N HIS A 188 -12.05 12.74 10.98
CA HIS A 188 -10.75 12.46 10.39
C HIS A 188 -10.48 10.96 10.36
N ILE A 189 -9.75 10.49 9.35
CA ILE A 189 -9.17 9.16 9.38
C ILE A 189 -8.06 9.20 10.45
N ASN A 190 -8.37 8.66 11.61
CA ASN A 190 -7.39 8.43 12.66
C ASN A 190 -7.49 6.97 13.14
N PRO A 191 -6.49 6.47 13.85
CA PRO A 191 -6.48 5.08 14.33
C PRO A 191 -7.73 4.71 15.14
N ALA A 192 -8.26 5.63 15.93
CA ALA A 192 -9.44 5.40 16.77
C ALA A 192 -10.74 5.28 15.96
N SER A 193 -10.90 6.03 14.87
CA SER A 193 -12.11 5.99 14.04
C SER A 193 -12.24 4.71 13.21
N LEU A 194 -11.12 4.12 12.80
CA LEU A 194 -11.10 2.84 12.08
C LEU A 194 -11.51 1.66 12.97
N ILE A 195 -11.10 1.67 14.25
CA ILE A 195 -11.51 0.64 15.22
C ILE A 195 -13.01 0.68 15.47
N MET A 196 -13.60 1.87 15.54
CA MET A 196 -15.04 2.04 15.79
C MET A 196 -15.90 1.60 14.60
N ALA A 197 -15.48 1.83 13.37
CA ALA A 197 -16.21 1.40 12.17
C ALA A 197 -16.27 -0.13 12.05
N SER A 198 -15.20 -0.84 12.37
CA SER A 198 -15.18 -2.30 12.38
C SER A 198 -16.01 -2.91 13.50
N ALA A 199 -16.04 -2.28 14.69
CA ALA A 199 -16.86 -2.73 15.81
C ALA A 199 -18.38 -2.53 15.56
N ALA A 200 -18.77 -1.44 14.91
CA ALA A 200 -20.16 -1.15 14.57
C ALA A 200 -20.71 -2.14 13.53
N ALA A 201 -19.93 -2.51 12.51
CA ALA A 201 -20.30 -3.51 11.53
C ALA A 201 -20.53 -4.90 12.15
N LEU A 202 -19.67 -5.30 13.08
CA LEU A 202 -19.82 -6.58 13.80
C LEU A 202 -21.04 -6.61 14.75
N SER A 203 -21.43 -5.49 15.34
CA SER A 203 -22.59 -5.41 16.23
C SER A 203 -23.92 -5.49 15.48
N LEU A 204 -23.97 -4.98 14.24
CA LEU A 204 -25.15 -5.09 13.39
C LEU A 204 -25.36 -6.53 12.88
N PHE A 205 -24.28 -7.25 12.55
CA PHE A 205 -24.39 -8.66 12.16
C PHE A 205 -24.89 -9.58 13.28
N ARG A 206 -24.56 -9.29 14.56
CA ARG A 206 -25.05 -10.07 15.70
C ARG A 206 -26.53 -9.88 16.02
N ARG A 207 -27.21 -8.88 15.44
CA ARG A 207 -28.65 -8.65 15.65
C ARG A 207 -29.56 -9.32 14.61
N PHE A 208 -28.97 -9.92 13.58
CA PHE A 208 -29.72 -10.56 12.48
C PHE A 208 -29.52 -12.09 12.37
N PHE A 209 -28.79 -12.71 13.32
CA PHE A 209 -28.68 -14.17 13.41
C PHE A 209 -28.96 -14.65 14.84
#